data_914c406e8016f53fc599aaf0d20fe618
#
_entry.id   914c406e8016f53fc599aaf0d20fe618
#
_cell.length_a   1.000
_cell.length_b   1.000
_cell.length_c   1.000
_cell.angle_alpha   90.00
_cell.angle_beta   90.00
_cell.angle_gamma   90.00
#
_symmetry.space_group_name_H-M   'P 1'
#
loop_
_entity.id
_entity.type
_entity.pdbx_description
1 polymer ?
#
loop_
_entity_poly.entity_id
_entity_poly.type
_entity_poly.pdbx_seq_one_letter_code
_entity_poly.pdbx_strand_id
1 'polypeptide(L)'
;MTTAIIGATGRIGGAVTQRLLDAGHPVLAGAPEIKKTRTWTGLADSGRVALSDTRDVADVIVRVLGDPATWGQHHELTGPRQVSWPEALEVLSAELGETVTFRTADAFGLVQRLVKAGFPAGMAELLVTREWAIMAGENERTTTTVRDLTGREPRTIEEFLHENRDSFR
;
A
#
# COMPACT_ATOMS: atom_id res chain seq x y z
N MET A 1 -9.50 -1.07 -4.85
CA MET A 1 -10.55 -1.94 -4.28
C MET A 1 -10.41 -1.90 -2.77
N THR A 2 -11.33 -1.23 -2.09
CA THR A 2 -11.30 -1.07 -0.62
C THR A 2 -12.03 -2.26 -0.01
N THR A 3 -11.36 -3.04 0.84
CA THR A 3 -11.99 -4.15 1.57
C THR A 3 -12.60 -3.61 2.86
N ALA A 4 -13.94 -3.61 2.96
CA ALA A 4 -14.62 -3.31 4.21
C ALA A 4 -14.59 -4.55 5.11
N ILE A 5 -14.10 -4.43 6.34
CA ILE A 5 -14.10 -5.51 7.33
C ILE A 5 -15.22 -5.23 8.34
N ILE A 6 -16.30 -6.02 8.27
CA ILE A 6 -17.37 -5.97 9.25
C ILE A 6 -16.91 -6.72 10.51
N GLY A 7 -16.97 -6.05 11.67
CA GLY A 7 -16.59 -6.65 12.95
C GLY A 7 -15.13 -6.43 13.38
N ALA A 8 -14.47 -5.36 12.88
CA ALA A 8 -13.09 -5.00 13.23
C ALA A 8 -12.82 -4.84 14.73
N THR A 9 -13.85 -4.56 15.53
CA THR A 9 -13.76 -4.44 17.00
C THR A 9 -13.88 -5.77 17.75
N GLY A 10 -14.25 -6.86 17.06
CA GLY A 10 -14.27 -8.20 17.64
C GLY A 10 -12.88 -8.85 17.64
N ARG A 11 -12.70 -9.94 18.43
CA ARG A 11 -11.42 -10.67 18.51
C ARG A 11 -10.91 -11.14 17.14
N ILE A 12 -11.80 -11.56 16.25
CA ILE A 12 -11.47 -12.00 14.88
C ILE A 12 -11.23 -10.79 13.98
N GLY A 13 -12.13 -9.78 14.01
CA GLY A 13 -12.00 -8.59 13.20
C GLY A 13 -10.75 -7.77 13.56
N GLY A 14 -10.42 -7.63 14.84
CA GLY A 14 -9.18 -6.99 15.31
C GLY A 14 -7.94 -7.72 14.82
N ALA A 15 -7.92 -9.06 14.89
CA ALA A 15 -6.79 -9.86 14.39
C ALA A 15 -6.67 -9.80 12.86
N VAL A 16 -7.79 -9.76 12.13
CA VAL A 16 -7.80 -9.58 10.67
C VAL A 16 -7.37 -8.17 10.29
N THR A 17 -7.88 -7.15 11.00
CA THR A 17 -7.46 -5.76 10.80
C THR A 17 -5.96 -5.60 11.06
N GLN A 18 -5.44 -6.14 12.16
CA GLN A 18 -4.00 -6.09 12.45
C GLN A 18 -3.18 -6.82 11.38
N ARG A 19 -3.60 -8.02 10.95
CA ARG A 19 -2.92 -8.76 9.87
C ARG A 19 -2.99 -8.05 8.52
N LEU A 20 -4.08 -7.34 8.22
CA LEU A 20 -4.19 -6.52 7.03
C LEU A 20 -3.33 -5.26 7.15
N LEU A 21 -3.25 -4.66 8.34
CA LEU A 21 -2.32 -3.60 8.65
C LEU A 21 -0.86 -4.08 8.51
N ASP A 22 -0.55 -5.26 9.05
CA ASP A 22 0.80 -5.86 9.02
C ASP A 22 1.19 -6.37 7.62
N ALA A 23 0.21 -6.92 6.86
CA ALA A 23 0.43 -7.49 5.53
C ALA A 23 0.16 -6.49 4.38
N GLY A 24 -0.45 -5.37 4.68
CA GLY A 24 -1.24 -4.63 3.70
C GLY A 24 -0.54 -3.46 3.03
N HIS A 25 0.67 -3.08 3.40
CA HIS A 25 1.34 -2.02 2.65
C HIS A 25 2.27 -2.66 1.61
N PRO A 26 2.02 -2.45 0.29
CA PRO A 26 2.84 -3.06 -0.77
C PRO A 26 4.33 -2.71 -0.64
N VAL A 27 4.64 -1.54 -0.09
CA VAL A 27 6.01 -1.09 0.17
C VAL A 27 6.69 -1.97 1.23
N LEU A 28 5.98 -2.34 2.32
CA LEU A 28 6.53 -3.23 3.34
C LEU A 28 6.74 -4.66 2.83
N ALA A 29 5.96 -5.12 1.86
CA ALA A 29 6.17 -6.42 1.23
C ALA A 29 7.54 -6.50 0.52
N GLY A 30 8.06 -5.39 0.02
CA GLY A 30 9.40 -5.29 -0.57
C GLY A 30 10.54 -5.15 0.45
N ALA A 31 10.25 -4.87 1.72
CA ALA A 31 11.28 -4.58 2.72
C ALA A 31 12.35 -5.67 2.88
N PRO A 32 12.04 -6.99 2.91
CA PRO A 32 13.06 -8.03 3.03
C PRO A 32 14.03 -8.07 1.84
N GLU A 33 13.56 -7.80 0.63
CA GLU A 33 14.40 -7.73 -0.56
C GLU A 33 15.28 -6.47 -0.52
N ILE A 34 14.69 -5.32 -0.24
CA ILE A 34 15.38 -4.03 -0.15
C ILE A 34 16.48 -4.08 0.92
N LYS A 35 16.18 -4.61 2.09
CA LYS A 35 17.12 -4.79 3.20
C LYS A 35 18.35 -5.60 2.77
N LYS A 36 18.14 -6.65 1.99
CA LYS A 36 19.19 -7.56 1.55
C LYS A 36 20.00 -7.05 0.35
N THR A 37 19.33 -6.41 -0.60
CA THR A 37 19.90 -6.16 -1.94
C THR A 37 19.92 -4.69 -2.35
N ARG A 38 19.30 -3.80 -1.56
CA ARG A 38 19.03 -2.39 -1.93
C ARG A 38 18.32 -2.26 -3.28
N THR A 39 17.48 -3.24 -3.59
CA THR A 39 16.71 -3.29 -4.83
C THR A 39 15.28 -3.70 -4.53
N TRP A 40 14.33 -3.03 -5.17
CA TRP A 40 12.96 -3.50 -5.27
C TRP A 40 12.71 -4.01 -6.68
N THR A 41 12.23 -5.23 -6.79
CA THR A 41 11.85 -5.82 -8.07
C THR A 41 10.34 -5.79 -8.22
N GLY A 42 9.85 -5.12 -9.27
CA GLY A 42 8.44 -4.99 -9.62
C GLY A 42 8.22 -5.06 -11.11
N LEU A 43 6.98 -4.93 -11.55
CA LEU A 43 6.59 -4.88 -12.95
C LEU A 43 6.34 -3.43 -13.40
N ALA A 44 5.68 -2.62 -12.56
CA ALA A 44 5.29 -1.25 -12.88
C ALA A 44 6.48 -0.30 -12.71
N ASP A 45 7.33 -0.19 -13.73
CA ASP A 45 8.39 0.81 -13.84
C ASP A 45 7.87 2.19 -14.28
N SER A 46 6.64 2.23 -14.73
CA SER A 46 5.87 3.41 -15.13
C SER A 46 4.48 3.37 -14.48
N GLY A 47 3.73 4.45 -14.65
CA GLY A 47 2.44 4.62 -13.98
C GLY A 47 2.59 5.13 -12.54
N ARG A 48 1.49 5.59 -12.00
CA ARG A 48 1.42 6.23 -10.69
C ARG A 48 0.27 5.65 -9.89
N VAL A 49 0.38 5.70 -8.57
CA VAL A 49 -0.65 5.21 -7.67
C VAL A 49 -0.81 6.16 -6.49
N ALA A 50 -2.05 6.45 -6.11
CA ALA A 50 -2.36 7.22 -4.90
C ALA A 50 -2.45 6.26 -3.70
N LEU A 51 -1.29 5.92 -3.12
CA LEU A 51 -1.18 4.96 -2.02
C LEU A 51 -1.86 5.48 -0.75
N SER A 52 -2.81 4.69 -0.21
CA SER A 52 -3.44 4.97 1.07
C SER A 52 -2.66 4.32 2.21
N ASP A 53 -2.40 5.05 3.28
CA ASP A 53 -1.93 4.46 4.52
C ASP A 53 -3.04 3.63 5.17
N THR A 54 -2.71 2.45 5.64
CA THR A 54 -3.69 1.55 6.28
C THR A 54 -4.29 2.13 7.56
N ARG A 55 -3.58 3.03 8.23
CA ARG A 55 -4.09 3.77 9.40
C ARG A 55 -5.20 4.74 9.01
N ASP A 56 -5.09 5.39 7.85
CA ASP A 56 -6.15 6.26 7.33
C ASP A 56 -7.39 5.45 6.97
N VAL A 57 -7.20 4.26 6.41
CA VAL A 57 -8.29 3.31 6.16
C VAL A 57 -8.99 2.93 7.48
N ALA A 58 -8.23 2.62 8.53
CA ALA A 58 -8.77 2.29 9.85
C ALA A 58 -9.53 3.46 10.47
N ASP A 59 -8.97 4.67 10.41
CA ASP A 59 -9.60 5.89 10.92
C ASP A 59 -10.96 6.16 10.22
N VAL A 60 -11.00 6.01 8.89
CA VAL A 60 -12.25 6.15 8.11
C VAL A 60 -13.25 5.06 8.47
N ILE A 61 -12.84 3.80 8.65
CA ILE A 61 -13.73 2.72 9.08
C ILE A 61 -14.36 3.05 10.43
N VAL A 62 -13.57 3.50 11.41
CA VAL A 62 -14.07 3.90 12.73
C VAL A 62 -15.08 5.05 12.60
N ARG A 63 -14.78 6.03 11.76
CA ARG A 63 -15.68 7.16 11.53
C ARG A 63 -17.00 6.74 10.90
N VAL A 64 -16.95 5.90 9.86
CA VAL A 64 -18.14 5.38 9.16
C VAL A 64 -19.00 4.52 10.10
N LEU A 65 -18.39 3.67 10.91
CA LEU A 65 -19.14 2.85 11.87
C LEU A 65 -19.84 3.69 12.95
N GLY A 66 -19.26 4.81 13.33
CA GLY A 66 -19.79 5.75 14.35
C GLY A 66 -20.83 6.74 13.82
N ASP A 67 -21.02 6.85 12.51
CA ASP A 67 -21.89 7.88 11.91
C ASP A 67 -22.88 7.28 10.90
N PRO A 68 -24.15 7.02 11.32
CA PRO A 68 -25.16 6.46 10.43
C PRO A 68 -25.40 7.23 9.13
N ALA A 69 -25.08 8.53 9.10
CA ALA A 69 -25.25 9.35 7.89
C ALA A 69 -24.31 8.95 6.76
N THR A 70 -23.25 8.21 7.06
CA THR A 70 -22.27 7.71 6.08
C THR A 70 -22.59 6.30 5.56
N TRP A 71 -23.60 5.63 6.13
CA TRP A 71 -23.92 4.26 5.79
C TRP A 71 -24.58 4.13 4.41
N GLY A 72 -24.34 3.00 3.75
CA GLY A 72 -24.86 2.74 2.42
C GLY A 72 -24.18 3.52 1.30
N GLN A 73 -23.12 4.28 1.62
CA GLN A 73 -22.34 5.03 0.65
C GLN A 73 -21.08 4.25 0.26
N HIS A 74 -20.58 4.55 -0.95
CA HIS A 74 -19.28 4.07 -1.41
C HIS A 74 -18.22 5.12 -1.06
N HIS A 75 -17.21 4.70 -0.29
CA HIS A 75 -16.10 5.55 0.13
C HIS A 75 -14.81 5.07 -0.54
N GLU A 76 -14.38 5.78 -1.56
CA GLU A 76 -13.10 5.54 -2.21
C GLU A 76 -12.00 6.30 -1.44
N LEU A 77 -10.97 5.58 -0.98
CA LEU A 77 -9.88 6.14 -0.20
C LEU A 77 -8.59 6.12 -1.00
N THR A 78 -7.88 7.22 -0.98
CA THR A 78 -6.59 7.37 -1.61
C THR A 78 -5.62 8.12 -0.71
N GLY A 79 -4.33 8.03 -1.00
CA GLY A 79 -3.35 8.95 -0.45
C GLY A 79 -3.50 10.37 -1.03
N PRO A 80 -2.73 11.34 -0.51
CA PRO A 80 -2.87 12.75 -0.86
C PRO A 80 -2.34 13.07 -2.27
N ARG A 81 -1.47 12.24 -2.81
CA ARG A 81 -0.86 12.41 -4.13
C ARG A 81 -0.55 11.07 -4.79
N GLN A 82 -0.37 11.14 -6.08
CA GLN A 82 0.12 10.03 -6.87
C GLN A 82 1.65 9.93 -6.76
N VAL A 83 2.16 8.69 -6.74
CA VAL A 83 3.59 8.39 -6.69
C VAL A 83 3.89 7.17 -7.57
N SER A 84 5.00 7.19 -8.28
CA SER A 84 5.54 5.99 -8.95
C SER A 84 6.42 5.20 -7.97
N TRP A 85 6.68 3.92 -8.28
CA TRP A 85 7.63 3.14 -7.47
C TRP A 85 9.04 3.74 -7.46
N PRO A 86 9.61 4.19 -8.60
CA PRO A 86 10.89 4.88 -8.58
C PRO A 86 10.91 6.10 -7.65
N GLU A 87 9.89 6.98 -7.70
CA GLU A 87 9.80 8.13 -6.78
C GLU A 87 9.73 7.71 -5.30
N ALA A 88 8.98 6.66 -4.98
CA ALA A 88 8.93 6.14 -3.61
C ALA A 88 10.30 5.61 -3.15
N LEU A 89 11.08 5.01 -4.05
CA LEU A 89 12.43 4.53 -3.75
C LEU A 89 13.46 5.66 -3.65
N GLU A 90 13.27 6.78 -4.35
CA GLU A 90 14.07 7.99 -4.14
C GLU A 90 13.89 8.54 -2.73
N VAL A 91 12.63 8.63 -2.26
CA VAL A 91 12.32 9.02 -0.87
C VAL A 91 12.98 8.06 0.12
N LEU A 92 12.82 6.74 -0.09
CA LEU A 92 13.42 5.73 0.78
C LEU A 92 14.96 5.82 0.77
N SER A 93 15.56 6.07 -0.38
CA SER A 93 17.03 6.25 -0.50
C SER A 93 17.52 7.42 0.34
N ALA A 94 16.79 8.54 0.33
CA ALA A 94 17.10 9.69 1.17
C ALA A 94 16.99 9.36 2.67
N GLU A 95 15.96 8.63 3.08
CA GLU A 95 15.74 8.21 4.48
C GLU A 95 16.81 7.23 4.99
N LEU A 96 17.33 6.38 4.11
CA LEU A 96 18.35 5.41 4.46
C LEU A 96 19.80 5.97 4.36
N GLY A 97 20.00 7.06 3.60
CA GLY A 97 21.31 7.54 3.21
C GLY A 97 22.04 6.61 2.23
N GLU A 98 21.34 5.72 1.57
CA GLU A 98 21.85 4.71 0.64
C GLU A 98 20.94 4.61 -0.58
N THR A 99 21.50 4.40 -1.77
CA THR A 99 20.71 4.26 -2.99
C THR A 99 19.93 2.94 -3.00
N VAL A 100 18.61 3.05 -3.14
CA VAL A 100 17.71 1.92 -3.40
C VAL A 100 17.22 2.02 -4.84
N THR A 101 17.34 0.94 -5.60
CA THR A 101 17.00 0.93 -7.03
C THR A 101 15.74 0.14 -7.33
N PHE A 102 15.01 0.54 -8.37
CA PHE A 102 13.95 -0.25 -8.96
C PHE A 102 14.53 -1.14 -10.06
N ARG A 103 14.08 -2.40 -10.10
CA ARG A 103 14.40 -3.34 -11.17
C ARG A 103 13.12 -3.91 -11.75
N THR A 104 12.90 -3.68 -13.03
CA THR A 104 11.76 -4.24 -13.76
C THR A 104 11.93 -5.75 -13.92
N ALA A 105 10.87 -6.50 -13.64
CA ALA A 105 10.75 -7.93 -13.94
C ALA A 105 9.60 -8.15 -14.90
N ASP A 106 9.62 -9.28 -15.61
CA ASP A 106 8.44 -9.76 -16.32
C ASP A 106 7.41 -10.35 -15.34
N ALA A 107 6.15 -10.43 -15.77
CA ALA A 107 5.04 -10.86 -14.92
C ALA A 107 5.24 -12.29 -14.37
N PHE A 108 5.72 -13.21 -15.20
CA PHE A 108 5.95 -14.59 -14.77
C PHE A 108 7.07 -14.67 -13.73
N GLY A 109 8.18 -13.99 -13.98
CA GLY A 109 9.31 -13.92 -13.04
C GLY A 109 8.90 -13.28 -11.71
N LEU A 110 8.05 -12.24 -11.72
CA LEU A 110 7.56 -11.63 -10.52
C LEU A 110 6.67 -12.58 -9.70
N VAL A 111 5.73 -13.29 -10.33
CA VAL A 111 4.91 -14.32 -9.66
C VAL A 111 5.82 -15.37 -9.00
N GLN A 112 6.80 -15.92 -9.73
CA GLN A 112 7.73 -16.91 -9.19
C GLN A 112 8.52 -16.40 -7.98
N ARG A 113 8.96 -15.16 -8.02
CA ARG A 113 9.67 -14.52 -6.89
C ARG A 113 8.78 -14.37 -5.67
N LEU A 114 7.55 -13.90 -5.86
CA LEU A 114 6.58 -13.73 -4.76
C LEU A 114 6.24 -15.08 -4.13
N VAL A 115 6.00 -16.12 -4.93
CA VAL A 115 5.75 -17.47 -4.41
C VAL A 115 6.96 -18.00 -3.64
N LYS A 116 8.18 -17.81 -4.16
CA LYS A 116 9.42 -18.17 -3.46
C LYS A 116 9.63 -17.40 -2.16
N ALA A 117 9.12 -16.16 -2.09
CA ALA A 117 9.12 -15.35 -0.88
C ALA A 117 8.03 -15.75 0.14
N GLY A 118 7.21 -16.77 -0.18
CA GLY A 118 6.20 -17.32 0.72
C GLY A 118 4.77 -16.82 0.49
N PHE A 119 4.52 -16.04 -0.57
CA PHE A 119 3.16 -15.64 -0.92
C PHE A 119 2.38 -16.82 -1.55
N PRO A 120 1.10 -17.02 -1.19
CA PRO A 120 0.23 -17.94 -1.92
C PRO A 120 0.15 -17.56 -3.41
N ALA A 121 0.12 -18.56 -4.31
CA ALA A 121 0.14 -18.31 -5.76
C ALA A 121 -0.94 -17.32 -6.22
N GLY A 122 -2.18 -17.50 -5.78
CA GLY A 122 -3.27 -16.57 -6.12
C GLY A 122 -3.06 -15.14 -5.61
N MET A 123 -2.37 -14.96 -4.48
CA MET A 123 -1.99 -13.64 -4.00
C MET A 123 -0.88 -13.03 -4.87
N ALA A 124 0.10 -13.83 -5.28
CA ALA A 124 1.17 -13.39 -6.16
C ALA A 124 0.61 -12.92 -7.52
N GLU A 125 -0.33 -13.67 -8.10
CA GLU A 125 -1.01 -13.31 -9.34
C GLU A 125 -1.83 -12.02 -9.18
N LEU A 126 -2.55 -11.85 -8.05
CA LEU A 126 -3.29 -10.62 -7.76
C LEU A 126 -2.36 -9.41 -7.66
N LEU A 127 -1.20 -9.55 -7.02
CA LEU A 127 -0.21 -8.47 -6.93
C LEU A 127 0.32 -8.07 -8.31
N VAL A 128 0.58 -9.04 -9.19
CA VAL A 128 1.00 -8.77 -10.57
C VAL A 128 -0.11 -8.10 -11.38
N THR A 129 -1.37 -8.53 -11.23
CA THR A 129 -2.52 -7.87 -11.87
C THR A 129 -2.64 -6.41 -11.42
N ARG A 130 -2.38 -6.13 -10.15
CA ARG A 130 -2.35 -4.76 -9.63
C ARG A 130 -1.25 -3.91 -10.27
N GLU A 131 -0.06 -4.47 -10.49
CA GLU A 131 1.02 -3.77 -11.19
C GLU A 131 0.60 -3.39 -12.64
N TRP A 132 -0.12 -4.27 -13.33
CA TRP A 132 -0.70 -3.96 -14.65
C TRP A 132 -1.69 -2.79 -14.58
N ALA A 133 -2.58 -2.77 -13.57
CA ALA A 133 -3.53 -1.68 -13.37
C ALA A 133 -2.81 -0.33 -13.09
N ILE A 134 -1.70 -0.36 -12.35
CA ILE A 134 -0.87 0.83 -12.12
C ILE A 134 -0.29 1.33 -13.46
N MET A 135 0.28 0.45 -14.28
CA MET A 135 0.84 0.82 -15.59
C MET A 135 -0.24 1.34 -16.55
N ALA A 136 -1.48 0.86 -16.42
CA ALA A 136 -2.62 1.32 -17.19
C ALA A 136 -3.20 2.66 -16.70
N GLY A 137 -2.69 3.24 -15.60
CA GLY A 137 -3.19 4.49 -15.01
C GLY A 137 -4.49 4.36 -14.22
N GLU A 138 -4.96 3.15 -13.95
CA GLU A 138 -6.24 2.92 -13.26
C GLU A 138 -6.24 3.38 -11.80
N ASN A 139 -5.06 3.62 -11.21
CA ASN A 139 -4.87 3.96 -9.80
C ASN A 139 -4.40 5.41 -9.59
N GLU A 140 -4.49 6.26 -10.59
CA GLU A 140 -3.99 7.63 -10.53
C GLU A 140 -4.95 8.62 -9.88
N ARG A 141 -6.22 8.25 -9.70
CA ARG A 141 -7.21 9.12 -9.07
C ARG A 141 -6.89 9.39 -7.61
N THR A 142 -7.04 10.66 -7.19
CA THR A 142 -7.01 11.07 -5.79
C THR A 142 -8.40 11.50 -5.33
N THR A 143 -8.72 11.27 -4.05
CA THR A 143 -9.97 11.67 -3.42
C THR A 143 -9.70 12.46 -2.15
N THR A 144 -10.70 13.20 -1.67
CA THR A 144 -10.65 13.95 -0.41
C THR A 144 -11.30 13.17 0.74
N THR A 145 -11.71 11.94 0.51
CA THR A 145 -12.53 11.13 1.42
C THR A 145 -11.94 11.00 2.83
N VAL A 146 -10.62 10.79 2.93
CA VAL A 146 -9.96 10.72 4.24
C VAL A 146 -10.14 12.02 5.00
N ARG A 147 -9.81 13.16 4.38
CA ARG A 147 -9.97 14.48 4.99
C ARG A 147 -11.43 14.77 5.33
N ASP A 148 -12.35 14.50 4.42
CA ASP A 148 -13.76 14.84 4.57
C ASP A 148 -14.42 14.05 5.72
N LEU A 149 -14.01 12.81 5.92
CA LEU A 149 -14.56 11.96 6.99
C LEU A 149 -13.81 12.07 8.32
N THR A 150 -12.50 12.29 8.31
CA THR A 150 -11.68 12.27 9.53
C THR A 150 -11.29 13.67 10.02
N GLY A 151 -11.44 14.70 9.17
CA GLY A 151 -10.97 16.06 9.45
C GLY A 151 -9.45 16.24 9.37
N ARG A 152 -8.71 15.24 8.89
CA ARG A 152 -7.24 15.25 8.75
C ARG A 152 -6.84 14.91 7.33
N GLU A 153 -5.77 15.52 6.84
CA GLU A 153 -5.18 15.10 5.55
C GLU A 153 -4.70 13.65 5.65
N PRO A 154 -4.79 12.88 4.55
CA PRO A 154 -4.25 11.54 4.50
C PRO A 154 -2.72 11.58 4.65
N ARG A 155 -2.16 10.54 5.27
CA ARG A 155 -0.71 10.37 5.45
C ARG A 155 0.00 10.23 4.12
N THR A 156 1.19 10.79 4.05
CA THR A 156 2.04 10.75 2.85
C THR A 156 2.92 9.51 2.82
N ILE A 157 3.46 9.18 1.63
CA ILE A 157 4.45 8.11 1.50
C ILE A 157 5.75 8.47 2.22
N GLU A 158 6.09 9.75 2.28
CA GLU A 158 7.26 10.28 2.98
C GLU A 158 7.16 9.99 4.48
N GLU A 159 6.03 10.34 5.10
CA GLU A 159 5.78 10.05 6.52
C GLU A 159 5.84 8.55 6.79
N PHE A 160 5.19 7.74 5.95
CA PHE A 160 5.21 6.30 6.08
C PHE A 160 6.64 5.71 6.01
N LEU A 161 7.43 6.11 5.02
CA LEU A 161 8.79 5.60 4.85
C LEU A 161 9.73 6.08 5.97
N HIS A 162 9.56 7.32 6.42
CA HIS A 162 10.31 7.85 7.56
C HIS A 162 10.04 7.04 8.83
N GLU A 163 8.79 6.79 9.16
CA GLU A 163 8.38 6.03 10.35
C GLU A 163 8.81 4.56 10.29
N ASN A 164 8.84 3.96 9.11
CA ASN A 164 9.16 2.54 8.92
C ASN A 164 10.58 2.28 8.40
N ARG A 165 11.46 3.28 8.36
CA ARG A 165 12.81 3.16 7.78
C ARG A 165 13.62 1.99 8.33
N ASP A 166 13.45 1.64 9.60
CA ASP A 166 14.20 0.55 10.24
C ASP A 166 13.82 -0.84 9.70
N SER A 167 12.63 -0.97 9.10
CA SER A 167 12.21 -2.18 8.39
C SER A 167 13.03 -2.44 7.12
N PHE A 168 13.66 -1.40 6.58
CA PHE A 168 14.44 -1.43 5.33
C PHE A 168 15.97 -1.43 5.55
N ARG A 169 16.43 -1.30 6.80
CA ARG A 169 17.86 -1.32 7.20
C ARG A 169 18.46 -2.70 7.33
#